data_b2504d7987667a17186d1c3d470b3d6e
#
_entry.id   b2504d7987667a17186d1c3d470b3d6e
#
_cell.length_a   1.000
_cell.length_b   1.000
_cell.length_c   1.000
_cell.angle_alpha   90.00
_cell.angle_beta   90.00
_cell.angle_gamma   90.00
#
_symmetry.space_group_name_H-M   'P 1'
#
loop_
_entity.id
_entity.type
_entity.pdbx_description
1 polymer ?
#
loop_
_entity_poly.entity_id
_entity_poly.type
_entity_poly.pdbx_seq_one_letter_code
_entity_poly.pdbx_strand_id
1 'polypeptide(L)'
;VASVRIFQRGLAMAFLLVVGGCQSLPDNSGRTMSYTLPNGADTRLGRGVATLRAGQSDASGFYPLSTGVDALVARLQLVQAAEHSIDLQYYIWHRDKTGRLLAAYLLDAADRGVRVRILLDDMGSPLGDESLLMLDQHPNVEVRLFNPLSNRVQRFWSMLTEFSRVNRRM
;
A
#
# COMPACT_ATOMS: atom_id res chain seq x y z
N VAL A 1 -4.41 -2.69 54.76
CA VAL A 1 -3.43 -1.70 54.28
C VAL A 1 -2.75 -2.19 52.97
N ALA A 2 -2.35 -3.46 52.88
CA ALA A 2 -1.72 -4.03 51.68
C ALA A 2 -2.67 -4.06 50.46
N SER A 3 -3.92 -4.48 50.66
CA SER A 3 -4.94 -4.60 49.59
C SER A 3 -5.27 -3.27 48.94
N VAL A 4 -5.33 -2.18 49.71
CA VAL A 4 -5.60 -0.83 49.21
C VAL A 4 -4.46 -0.32 48.32
N ARG A 5 -3.21 -0.61 48.69
CA ARG A 5 -2.03 -0.24 47.88
C ARG A 5 -1.96 -1.00 46.55
N ILE A 6 -2.36 -2.28 46.53
CA ILE A 6 -2.43 -3.07 45.29
C ILE A 6 -3.50 -2.51 44.39
N PHE A 7 -4.68 -2.19 44.91
CA PHE A 7 -5.78 -1.59 44.13
C PHE A 7 -5.39 -0.22 43.56
N GLN A 8 -4.76 0.65 44.37
CA GLN A 8 -4.28 1.96 43.91
C GLN A 8 -3.21 1.85 42.81
N ARG A 9 -2.29 0.89 42.92
CA ARG A 9 -1.28 0.62 41.87
C ARG A 9 -1.91 0.10 40.60
N GLY A 10 -2.92 -0.78 40.71
CA GLY A 10 -3.68 -1.26 39.55
C GLY A 10 -4.45 -0.15 38.86
N LEU A 11 -5.09 0.75 39.60
CA LEU A 11 -5.82 1.88 39.04
C LEU A 11 -4.89 2.92 38.40
N ALA A 12 -3.73 3.20 39.00
CA ALA A 12 -2.72 4.08 38.40
C ALA A 12 -2.14 3.51 37.11
N MET A 13 -1.90 2.20 37.06
CA MET A 13 -1.40 1.53 35.88
C MET A 13 -2.46 1.50 34.76
N ALA A 14 -3.72 1.27 35.09
CA ALA A 14 -4.84 1.36 34.13
C ALA A 14 -5.01 2.78 33.58
N PHE A 15 -4.87 3.81 34.43
CA PHE A 15 -4.93 5.21 34.01
C PHE A 15 -3.77 5.60 33.08
N LEU A 16 -2.56 5.13 33.35
CA LEU A 16 -1.39 5.35 32.46
C LEU A 16 -1.57 4.68 31.09
N LEU A 17 -2.22 3.52 31.01
CA LEU A 17 -2.53 2.85 29.75
C LEU A 17 -3.58 3.60 28.93
N VAL A 18 -4.52 4.28 29.55
CA VAL A 18 -5.56 5.07 28.87
C VAL A 18 -5.01 6.37 28.30
N VAL A 19 -4.09 7.03 29.02
CA VAL A 19 -3.50 8.31 28.59
C VAL A 19 -2.50 8.13 27.44
N GLY A 20 -1.84 6.97 27.33
CA GLY A 20 -0.90 6.67 26.23
C GLY A 20 -1.53 6.40 24.88
N GLY A 21 -2.87 6.32 24.80
CA GLY A 21 -3.58 5.92 23.57
C GLY A 21 -3.82 7.00 22.51
N CYS A 22 -3.48 8.27 22.78
CA CYS A 22 -3.68 9.38 21.84
C CYS A 22 -2.39 9.70 21.08
N GLN A 23 -1.93 8.81 20.21
CA GLN A 23 -0.85 9.16 19.29
C GLN A 23 -1.41 9.88 18.05
N SER A 24 -0.84 11.05 17.74
CA SER A 24 -1.14 11.77 16.51
C SER A 24 -0.64 10.99 15.30
N LEU A 25 -1.33 11.12 14.17
CA LEU A 25 -0.82 10.65 12.89
C LEU A 25 0.49 11.37 12.57
N PRO A 26 1.41 10.71 11.82
CA PRO A 26 2.56 11.40 11.26
C PRO A 26 2.13 12.66 10.51
N ASP A 27 2.92 13.71 10.60
CA ASP A 27 2.67 14.93 9.85
C ASP A 27 2.69 14.66 8.35
N ASN A 28 1.67 15.14 7.67
CA ASN A 28 1.45 14.94 6.24
C ASN A 28 1.38 16.28 5.47
N SER A 29 1.78 17.36 6.12
CA SER A 29 1.71 18.72 5.56
C SER A 29 2.60 18.90 4.33
N GLY A 30 3.72 18.17 4.25
CA GLY A 30 4.63 18.16 3.10
C GLY A 30 4.19 17.27 1.92
N ARG A 31 3.02 16.64 1.99
CA ARG A 31 2.56 15.72 0.95
C ARG A 31 2.19 16.46 -0.33
N THR A 32 2.82 16.08 -1.43
CA THR A 32 2.46 16.55 -2.76
C THR A 32 1.20 15.85 -3.27
N MET A 33 0.34 16.59 -3.97
CA MET A 33 -0.80 16.00 -4.67
C MET A 33 -0.32 15.26 -5.92
N SER A 34 -0.87 14.07 -6.15
CA SER A 34 -0.53 13.24 -7.32
C SER A 34 -1.81 12.79 -8.01
N TYR A 35 -1.88 12.98 -9.33
CA TYR A 35 -3.07 12.71 -10.14
C TYR A 35 -2.77 11.62 -11.17
N THR A 36 -3.83 10.96 -11.68
CA THR A 36 -3.73 10.05 -12.82
C THR A 36 -3.31 10.82 -14.08
N LEU A 37 -2.58 10.14 -14.97
CA LEU A 37 -2.28 10.71 -16.29
C LEU A 37 -3.50 10.59 -17.23
N PRO A 38 -3.83 11.63 -17.99
CA PRO A 38 -5.05 11.65 -18.81
C PRO A 38 -4.98 10.76 -20.07
N ASN A 39 -3.78 10.43 -20.55
CA ASN A 39 -3.56 9.85 -21.88
C ASN A 39 -3.54 8.32 -21.90
N GLY A 40 -4.31 7.64 -21.02
CA GLY A 40 -4.38 6.18 -21.00
C GLY A 40 -4.97 5.54 -22.27
N ALA A 41 -5.87 6.27 -22.94
CA ALA A 41 -6.53 5.80 -24.17
C ALA A 41 -5.55 5.59 -25.35
N ASP A 42 -4.47 6.39 -25.39
CA ASP A 42 -3.49 6.36 -26.48
C ASP A 42 -2.44 5.24 -26.32
N THR A 43 -2.47 4.51 -25.22
CA THR A 43 -1.58 3.37 -24.99
C THR A 43 -2.05 2.12 -25.73
N ARG A 44 -1.14 1.16 -25.91
CA ARG A 44 -1.47 -0.17 -26.47
C ARG A 44 -2.57 -0.86 -25.65
N LEU A 45 -2.50 -0.78 -24.31
CA LEU A 45 -3.52 -1.33 -23.41
C LEU A 45 -4.85 -0.60 -23.59
N GLY A 46 -4.83 0.75 -23.64
CA GLY A 46 -6.03 1.56 -23.84
C GLY A 46 -6.74 1.24 -25.16
N ARG A 47 -5.99 1.15 -26.26
CA ARG A 47 -6.54 0.74 -27.57
C ARG A 47 -7.10 -0.69 -27.55
N GLY A 48 -6.42 -1.61 -26.87
CA GLY A 48 -6.91 -2.98 -26.70
C GLY A 48 -8.24 -3.03 -25.96
N VAL A 49 -8.38 -2.29 -24.86
CA VAL A 49 -9.63 -2.17 -24.12
C VAL A 49 -10.73 -1.51 -24.96
N ALA A 50 -10.41 -0.46 -25.71
CA ALA A 50 -11.37 0.19 -26.62
C ALA A 50 -11.92 -0.79 -27.68
N THR A 51 -11.06 -1.63 -28.24
CA THR A 51 -11.47 -2.67 -29.19
C THR A 51 -12.40 -3.70 -28.57
N LEU A 52 -12.09 -4.17 -27.35
CA LEU A 52 -12.93 -5.14 -26.61
C LEU A 52 -14.30 -4.55 -26.21
N ARG A 53 -14.37 -3.22 -26.02
CA ARG A 53 -15.60 -2.51 -25.66
C ARG A 53 -16.40 -2.00 -26.87
N ALA A 54 -15.94 -2.22 -28.07
CA ALA A 54 -16.62 -1.76 -29.28
C ALA A 54 -18.07 -2.29 -29.33
N GLY A 55 -19.05 -1.39 -29.38
CA GLY A 55 -20.49 -1.72 -29.33
C GLY A 55 -21.08 -1.95 -27.93
N GLN A 56 -20.31 -1.75 -26.86
CA GLN A 56 -20.73 -1.95 -25.46
C GLN A 56 -20.33 -0.74 -24.58
N SER A 57 -20.77 0.46 -24.95
CA SER A 57 -20.35 1.71 -24.30
C SER A 57 -20.62 1.77 -22.78
N ASP A 58 -21.72 1.16 -22.33
CA ASP A 58 -22.22 1.25 -20.95
C ASP A 58 -21.91 -0.01 -20.11
N ALA A 59 -21.15 -0.98 -20.66
CA ALA A 59 -20.82 -2.22 -19.97
C ALA A 59 -19.39 -2.21 -19.42
N SER A 60 -19.20 -2.84 -18.25
CA SER A 60 -17.88 -3.17 -17.69
C SER A 60 -17.48 -4.60 -18.07
N GLY A 61 -16.23 -4.79 -18.46
CA GLY A 61 -15.69 -6.12 -18.77
C GLY A 61 -14.95 -6.69 -17.56
N PHE A 62 -15.14 -7.99 -17.30
CA PHE A 62 -14.46 -8.73 -16.25
C PHE A 62 -13.84 -9.99 -16.84
N TYR A 63 -12.59 -10.26 -16.44
CA TYR A 63 -11.92 -11.51 -16.75
C TYR A 63 -11.50 -12.19 -15.44
N PRO A 64 -12.10 -13.32 -15.06
CA PRO A 64 -11.78 -14.02 -13.82
C PRO A 64 -10.42 -14.69 -13.92
N LEU A 65 -9.54 -14.46 -12.93
CA LEU A 65 -8.25 -15.13 -12.77
C LEU A 65 -8.40 -16.20 -11.69
N SER A 66 -8.57 -17.44 -12.09
CA SER A 66 -8.97 -18.55 -11.21
C SER A 66 -7.84 -19.09 -10.35
N THR A 67 -6.58 -18.87 -10.72
CA THR A 67 -5.42 -19.34 -9.96
C THR A 67 -4.49 -18.21 -9.54
N GLY A 68 -3.71 -18.42 -8.47
CA GLY A 68 -2.72 -17.44 -8.05
C GLY A 68 -1.60 -17.23 -9.08
N VAL A 69 -1.28 -18.26 -9.85
CA VAL A 69 -0.28 -18.18 -10.93
C VAL A 69 -0.80 -17.31 -12.06
N ASP A 70 -2.03 -17.53 -12.53
CA ASP A 70 -2.65 -16.71 -13.58
C ASP A 70 -2.73 -15.24 -13.14
N ALA A 71 -3.11 -15.01 -11.88
CA ALA A 71 -3.18 -13.68 -11.30
C ALA A 71 -1.80 -13.00 -11.25
N LEU A 72 -0.73 -13.72 -10.95
CA LEU A 72 0.63 -13.18 -10.96
C LEU A 72 1.07 -12.87 -12.40
N VAL A 73 0.92 -13.83 -13.31
CA VAL A 73 1.30 -13.68 -14.72
C VAL A 73 0.59 -12.50 -15.35
N ALA A 74 -0.73 -12.37 -15.13
CA ALA A 74 -1.50 -11.25 -15.68
C ALA A 74 -0.98 -9.89 -15.16
N ARG A 75 -0.64 -9.77 -13.85
CA ARG A 75 -0.05 -8.55 -13.30
C ARG A 75 1.30 -8.23 -13.93
N LEU A 76 2.19 -9.21 -14.06
CA LEU A 76 3.50 -9.00 -14.66
C LEU A 76 3.39 -8.58 -16.13
N GLN A 77 2.47 -9.18 -16.89
CA GLN A 77 2.19 -8.80 -18.27
C GLN A 77 1.64 -7.37 -18.39
N LEU A 78 0.74 -6.95 -17.48
CA LEU A 78 0.26 -5.57 -17.44
C LEU A 78 1.38 -4.59 -17.13
N VAL A 79 2.28 -4.91 -16.19
CA VAL A 79 3.45 -4.08 -15.87
C VAL A 79 4.40 -3.97 -17.08
N GLN A 80 4.66 -5.07 -17.78
CA GLN A 80 5.48 -5.07 -18.99
C GLN A 80 4.85 -4.28 -20.13
N ALA A 81 3.52 -4.33 -20.24
CA ALA A 81 2.78 -3.65 -21.30
C ALA A 81 2.52 -2.16 -21.02
N ALA A 82 2.76 -1.70 -19.79
CA ALA A 82 2.55 -0.30 -19.40
C ALA A 82 3.52 0.62 -20.16
N GLU A 83 2.98 1.74 -20.66
CA GLU A 83 3.70 2.74 -21.46
C GLU A 83 3.82 4.09 -20.74
N HIS A 84 2.83 4.49 -19.93
CA HIS A 84 2.78 5.82 -19.30
C HIS A 84 2.79 5.78 -17.79
N SER A 85 1.93 4.97 -17.17
CA SER A 85 1.83 4.89 -15.72
C SER A 85 1.34 3.54 -15.22
N ILE A 86 1.74 3.23 -13.99
CA ILE A 86 1.27 2.11 -13.20
C ILE A 86 0.84 2.65 -11.85
N ASP A 87 -0.44 2.46 -11.49
CA ASP A 87 -0.98 2.77 -10.18
C ASP A 87 -1.31 1.46 -9.46
N LEU A 88 -0.58 1.17 -8.40
CA LEU A 88 -0.61 -0.10 -7.69
C LEU A 88 -1.14 0.11 -6.27
N GLN A 89 -2.13 -0.68 -5.85
CA GLN A 89 -2.65 -0.68 -4.48
C GLN A 89 -2.60 -2.09 -3.92
N TYR A 90 -1.91 -2.26 -2.78
CA TYR A 90 -1.76 -3.56 -2.12
C TYR A 90 -2.12 -3.46 -0.63
N TYR A 91 -3.00 -4.33 -0.20
CA TYR A 91 -3.27 -4.55 1.21
C TYR A 91 -2.16 -5.37 1.86
N ILE A 92 -1.69 -6.44 1.18
CA ILE A 92 -0.64 -7.32 1.67
C ILE A 92 0.48 -7.42 0.63
N TRP A 93 1.71 -7.07 1.03
CA TRP A 93 2.92 -7.29 0.23
C TRP A 93 4.00 -7.92 1.09
N HIS A 94 4.44 -9.13 0.74
CA HIS A 94 5.50 -9.85 1.42
C HIS A 94 6.84 -9.78 0.67
N ARG A 95 7.95 -9.91 1.43
CA ARG A 95 9.31 -10.04 0.87
C ARG A 95 9.62 -11.46 0.38
N ASP A 96 8.65 -12.14 -0.18
CA ASP A 96 8.80 -13.46 -0.78
C ASP A 96 9.26 -13.40 -2.25
N LYS A 97 9.27 -14.54 -2.92
CA LYS A 97 9.68 -14.62 -4.32
C LYS A 97 8.76 -13.80 -5.23
N THR A 98 7.46 -13.82 -4.99
CA THR A 98 6.46 -13.12 -5.82
C THR A 98 6.53 -11.63 -5.62
N GLY A 99 6.66 -11.16 -4.38
CA GLY A 99 6.81 -9.73 -4.06
C GLY A 99 8.10 -9.13 -4.63
N ARG A 100 9.22 -9.86 -4.55
CA ARG A 100 10.49 -9.43 -5.16
C ARG A 100 10.43 -9.41 -6.68
N LEU A 101 9.79 -10.42 -7.29
CA LEU A 101 9.60 -10.46 -8.73
C LEU A 101 8.79 -9.27 -9.22
N LEU A 102 7.66 -8.97 -8.57
CA LEU A 102 6.85 -7.81 -8.90
C LEU A 102 7.63 -6.51 -8.75
N ALA A 103 8.39 -6.34 -7.66
CA ALA A 103 9.24 -5.16 -7.45
C ALA A 103 10.27 -4.98 -8.59
N ALA A 104 10.93 -6.07 -9.02
CA ALA A 104 11.87 -6.01 -10.14
C ALA A 104 11.20 -5.57 -11.44
N TYR A 105 10.00 -6.09 -11.75
CA TYR A 105 9.24 -5.68 -12.93
C TYR A 105 8.79 -4.21 -12.88
N LEU A 106 8.45 -3.71 -11.68
CA LEU A 106 8.08 -2.30 -11.50
C LEU A 106 9.28 -1.37 -11.69
N LEU A 107 10.46 -1.74 -11.18
CA LEU A 107 11.70 -1.00 -11.42
C LEU A 107 12.07 -1.01 -12.90
N ASP A 108 12.00 -2.16 -13.57
CA ASP A 108 12.22 -2.24 -15.01
C ASP A 108 11.23 -1.36 -15.81
N ALA A 109 9.97 -1.28 -15.39
CA ALA A 109 9.01 -0.36 -15.99
C ALA A 109 9.39 1.12 -15.73
N ALA A 110 9.84 1.43 -14.53
CA ALA A 110 10.30 2.77 -14.17
C ALA A 110 11.57 3.18 -14.94
N ASP A 111 12.50 2.25 -15.18
CA ASP A 111 13.68 2.44 -16.04
C ASP A 111 13.29 2.75 -17.50
N ARG A 112 12.17 2.21 -17.98
CA ARG A 112 11.60 2.54 -19.30
C ARG A 112 10.91 3.92 -19.35
N GLY A 113 10.87 4.66 -18.23
CA GLY A 113 10.21 5.96 -18.11
C GLY A 113 8.74 5.90 -17.70
N VAL A 114 8.22 4.73 -17.32
CA VAL A 114 6.85 4.59 -16.81
C VAL A 114 6.77 5.15 -15.39
N ARG A 115 5.80 6.03 -15.14
CA ARG A 115 5.54 6.52 -13.79
C ARG A 115 4.87 5.44 -12.94
N VAL A 116 5.49 5.04 -11.85
CA VAL A 116 5.00 4.01 -10.93
C VAL A 116 4.57 4.64 -9.61
N ARG A 117 3.32 4.45 -9.20
CA ARG A 117 2.83 4.83 -7.88
C ARG A 117 2.36 3.59 -7.12
N ILE A 118 2.86 3.43 -5.91
CA ILE A 118 2.59 2.28 -5.05
C ILE A 118 1.93 2.78 -3.77
N LEU A 119 0.69 2.34 -3.50
CA LEU A 119 0.00 2.57 -2.24
C LEU A 119 -0.06 1.25 -1.48
N LEU A 120 0.58 1.19 -0.31
CA LEU A 120 0.65 0.00 0.53
C LEU A 120 -0.07 0.24 1.85
N ASP A 121 -0.86 -0.73 2.29
CA ASP A 121 -1.32 -0.75 3.67
C ASP A 121 -0.18 -1.14 4.60
N ASP A 122 0.12 -0.28 5.59
CA ASP A 122 1.25 -0.49 6.48
C ASP A 122 1.03 -1.66 7.44
N MET A 123 -0.22 -1.99 7.77
CA MET A 123 -0.52 -3.15 8.61
C MET A 123 -0.31 -4.48 7.87
N GLY A 124 -0.79 -4.55 6.64
CA GLY A 124 -0.75 -5.76 5.82
C GLY A 124 0.60 -6.02 5.16
N SER A 125 1.48 -5.02 5.11
CA SER A 125 2.75 -5.09 4.37
C SER A 125 3.94 -4.97 5.32
N PRO A 126 4.48 -6.07 5.87
CA PRO A 126 5.61 -6.05 6.79
C PRO A 126 6.95 -5.78 6.07
N LEU A 127 6.94 -4.92 5.07
CA LEU A 127 8.16 -4.45 4.42
C LEU A 127 8.89 -3.49 5.36
N GLY A 128 10.19 -3.71 5.55
CA GLY A 128 11.04 -2.76 6.27
C GLY A 128 11.18 -1.45 5.50
N ASP A 129 11.44 -0.37 6.22
CA ASP A 129 11.64 0.97 5.63
C ASP A 129 12.72 0.98 4.55
N GLU A 130 13.80 0.23 4.75
CA GLU A 130 14.87 0.06 3.77
C GLU A 130 14.35 -0.40 2.40
N SER A 131 13.49 -1.42 2.36
CA SER A 131 12.94 -1.95 1.11
C SER A 131 12.01 -0.95 0.41
N LEU A 132 11.25 -0.16 1.17
CA LEU A 132 10.38 0.88 0.64
C LEU A 132 11.18 2.05 0.11
N LEU A 133 12.21 2.49 0.86
CA LEU A 133 13.13 3.55 0.45
C LEU A 133 13.91 3.17 -0.81
N MET A 134 14.34 1.92 -0.95
CA MET A 134 15.02 1.46 -2.17
C MET A 134 14.13 1.60 -3.42
N LEU A 135 12.84 1.34 -3.31
CA LEU A 135 11.89 1.56 -4.41
C LEU A 135 11.65 3.06 -4.66
N ASP A 136 11.45 3.84 -3.59
CA ASP A 136 11.14 5.27 -3.65
C ASP A 136 12.33 6.14 -4.09
N GLN A 137 13.56 5.61 -4.03
CA GLN A 137 14.76 6.29 -4.56
C GLN A 137 14.78 6.41 -6.09
N HIS A 138 14.01 5.58 -6.79
CA HIS A 138 13.93 5.68 -8.24
C HIS A 138 13.09 6.90 -8.66
N PRO A 139 13.57 7.77 -9.57
CA PRO A 139 12.91 9.04 -9.90
C PRO A 139 11.48 8.89 -10.45
N ASN A 140 11.16 7.74 -11.04
CA ASN A 140 9.85 7.43 -11.60
C ASN A 140 8.98 6.56 -10.68
N VAL A 141 9.41 6.29 -9.43
CA VAL A 141 8.65 5.51 -8.45
C VAL A 141 8.27 6.38 -7.27
N GLU A 142 7.01 6.32 -6.86
CA GLU A 142 6.49 6.97 -5.67
C GLU A 142 5.82 5.92 -4.77
N VAL A 143 6.28 5.78 -3.52
CA VAL A 143 5.70 4.86 -2.54
C VAL A 143 4.96 5.64 -1.47
N ARG A 144 3.70 5.31 -1.24
CA ARG A 144 2.89 5.87 -0.16
C ARG A 144 2.34 4.78 0.74
N LEU A 145 2.24 5.09 2.04
CA LEU A 145 1.66 4.21 3.03
C LEU A 145 0.23 4.65 3.36
N PHE A 146 -0.69 3.71 3.28
CA PHE A 146 -2.04 3.85 3.85
C PHE A 146 -2.03 3.32 5.28
N ASN A 147 -2.79 3.92 6.18
CA ASN A 147 -2.83 3.58 7.60
C ASN A 147 -1.44 3.45 8.25
N PRO A 148 -0.55 4.46 8.12
CA PRO A 148 0.80 4.34 8.65
C PRO A 148 0.78 4.15 10.16
N LEU A 149 1.58 3.21 10.66
CA LEU A 149 1.83 3.04 12.09
C LEU A 149 2.72 4.18 12.60
N SER A 150 2.41 4.72 13.78
CA SER A 150 3.18 5.83 14.36
C SER A 150 4.62 5.43 14.70
N ASN A 151 4.86 4.16 15.04
CA ASN A 151 6.19 3.62 15.28
C ASN A 151 6.36 2.29 14.54
N ARG A 152 7.02 2.32 13.40
CA ARG A 152 7.27 1.14 12.57
C ARG A 152 8.37 0.23 13.12
N VAL A 153 9.26 0.75 13.96
CA VAL A 153 10.29 -0.05 14.64
C VAL A 153 9.64 -0.97 15.70
N GLN A 154 8.66 -0.45 16.42
CA GLN A 154 7.91 -1.18 17.43
C GLN A 154 6.50 -1.55 16.95
N ARG A 155 6.39 -2.15 15.78
CA ARG A 155 5.12 -2.47 15.11
C ARG A 155 4.12 -3.18 16.01
N PHE A 156 4.57 -4.14 16.81
CA PHE A 156 3.69 -4.89 17.70
C PHE A 156 2.97 -3.99 18.71
N TRP A 157 3.69 -3.08 19.35
CA TRP A 157 3.09 -2.13 20.31
C TRP A 157 2.20 -1.10 19.62
N SER A 158 2.62 -0.60 18.46
CA SER A 158 1.79 0.31 17.66
C SER A 158 0.50 -0.38 17.21
N MET A 159 0.54 -1.63 16.78
CA MET A 159 -0.66 -2.38 16.43
C MET A 159 -1.62 -2.52 17.61
N LEU A 160 -1.13 -2.82 18.81
CA LEU A 160 -1.98 -2.95 20.00
C LEU A 160 -2.61 -1.61 20.41
N THR A 161 -1.84 -0.53 20.40
CA THR A 161 -2.30 0.79 20.86
C THR A 161 -3.14 1.53 19.82
N GLU A 162 -2.90 1.28 18.53
CA GLU A 162 -3.55 1.98 17.41
C GLU A 162 -4.63 1.15 16.71
N PHE A 163 -4.86 -0.08 17.15
CA PHE A 163 -5.81 -1.01 16.53
C PHE A 163 -7.19 -0.38 16.29
N SER A 164 -7.72 0.35 17.26
CA SER A 164 -9.02 1.02 17.13
C SER A 164 -9.01 2.16 16.10
N ARG A 165 -7.87 2.81 15.87
CA ARG A 165 -7.70 3.87 14.88
C ARG A 165 -7.64 3.29 13.47
N VAL A 166 -6.86 2.25 13.29
CA VAL A 166 -6.66 1.61 11.99
C VAL A 166 -7.94 0.90 11.54
N ASN A 167 -8.59 0.17 12.44
CA ASN A 167 -9.81 -0.60 12.15
C ASN A 167 -11.04 0.27 11.83
N ARG A 168 -11.06 1.55 12.23
CA ARG A 168 -12.15 2.48 11.90
C ARG A 168 -12.09 3.03 10.47
N ARG A 169 -11.03 2.76 9.72
CA ARG A 169 -10.82 3.26 8.36
C ARG A 169 -10.90 2.18 7.28
N MET A 170 -11.15 0.94 7.70
CA MET A 170 -11.54 -0.16 6.82
C MET A 170 -13.05 -0.18 6.68
#